data_630e0251d77872bc9bf706cf032cad89
#
_entry.id   630e0251d77872bc9bf706cf032cad89
#
_cell.length_a   1.000
_cell.length_b   1.000
_cell.length_c   1.000
_cell.angle_alpha   90.00
_cell.angle_beta   90.00
_cell.angle_gamma   90.00
#
_symmetry.space_group_name_H-M   'P 1'
#
loop_
_entity.id
_entity.type
_entity.pdbx_description
1 polymer ?
#
loop_
_entity_poly.entity_id
_entity_poly.type
_entity_poly.pdbx_seq_one_letter_code
_entity_poly.pdbx_strand_id
1 'polypeptide(L)'
;MITFDGVTKRYGTHLALNGVSFSVPKGQILGLLGQNGAGKTTAMNILTGCLAPSGGSVSIGGYDVMNQPRQAKRLLGYLPEQAPLYDEMTVRSFLRFACELKEVLRASVPGHVEDVAGKTGLTEVLDRKIGNLSKGYRQRVGLAQALCGAPEVIVLDEPTAGMDPRQSSELRTLIRALAGEHTVLFSSHILSEVQSVCDRVVILHHGRIICDSALQSLRQGEKRLRAVIACGEGALMPALQQLRSVKKVDTERGGEPGTTQVVLTADGNAPIERELFTLLSSMQTPLLRLAPVEDSLEDIFLRATSDAL
;
A
#
# COMPACT_ATOMS: atom_id res chain seq x y z
N MET A 1 7.41 -0.09 -15.66
CA MET A 1 8.29 1.04 -15.24
C MET A 1 9.34 0.59 -14.25
N ILE A 2 8.95 -0.12 -13.19
CA ILE A 2 9.85 -0.82 -12.26
C ILE A 2 9.72 -2.32 -12.52
N THR A 3 10.83 -3.07 -12.50
CA THR A 3 10.80 -4.53 -12.62
C THR A 3 11.78 -5.15 -11.64
N PHE A 4 11.30 -6.10 -10.83
CA PHE A 4 12.08 -7.04 -10.05
C PHE A 4 12.02 -8.41 -10.74
N ASP A 5 13.15 -9.03 -10.96
CA ASP A 5 13.25 -10.34 -11.62
C ASP A 5 14.12 -11.29 -10.80
N GLY A 6 13.49 -12.24 -10.12
CA GLY A 6 14.13 -13.26 -9.32
C GLY A 6 15.04 -12.75 -8.19
N VAL A 7 14.74 -11.57 -7.64
CA VAL A 7 15.62 -10.87 -6.70
C VAL A 7 15.80 -11.65 -5.42
N THR A 8 17.04 -11.97 -5.12
CA THR A 8 17.45 -12.66 -3.90
C THR A 8 18.47 -11.82 -3.14
N LYS A 9 18.32 -11.71 -1.82
CA LYS A 9 19.30 -11.07 -0.94
C LYS A 9 19.58 -11.90 0.28
N ARG A 10 20.84 -12.20 0.50
CA ARG A 10 21.35 -12.98 1.63
C ARG A 10 22.29 -12.14 2.49
N TYR A 11 22.11 -12.22 3.81
CA TYR A 11 23.00 -11.68 4.82
C TYR A 11 23.52 -12.82 5.70
N GLY A 12 24.72 -13.30 5.40
CA GLY A 12 25.23 -14.52 6.04
C GLY A 12 24.28 -15.73 5.77
N THR A 13 23.73 -16.30 6.83
CA THR A 13 22.73 -17.38 6.75
C THR A 13 21.29 -16.88 6.54
N HIS A 14 21.01 -15.62 6.82
CA HIS A 14 19.67 -15.06 6.72
C HIS A 14 19.32 -14.68 5.27
N LEU A 15 18.19 -15.16 4.78
CA LEU A 15 17.66 -14.87 3.45
C LEU A 15 16.58 -13.80 3.55
N ALA A 16 16.95 -12.55 3.32
CA ALA A 16 16.05 -11.40 3.45
C ALA A 16 15.10 -11.23 2.26
N LEU A 17 15.52 -11.64 1.04
CA LEU A 17 14.66 -11.75 -0.15
C LEU A 17 14.97 -13.08 -0.83
N ASN A 18 13.93 -13.78 -1.30
CA ASN A 18 14.02 -15.11 -1.88
C ASN A 18 13.22 -15.19 -3.19
N GLY A 19 13.87 -14.87 -4.30
CA GLY A 19 13.27 -14.97 -5.63
C GLY A 19 12.10 -14.03 -5.88
N VAL A 20 12.19 -12.79 -5.37
CA VAL A 20 11.12 -11.78 -5.48
C VAL A 20 11.01 -11.26 -6.92
N SER A 21 9.84 -11.42 -7.54
CA SER A 21 9.55 -10.96 -8.89
C SER A 21 8.21 -10.24 -8.95
N PHE A 22 8.20 -8.98 -9.38
CA PHE A 22 7.00 -8.20 -9.68
C PHE A 22 7.36 -7.03 -10.59
N SER A 23 6.35 -6.41 -11.19
CA SER A 23 6.54 -5.20 -12.01
C SER A 23 5.54 -4.12 -11.63
N VAL A 24 5.91 -2.85 -11.81
CA VAL A 24 5.03 -1.70 -11.63
C VAL A 24 4.89 -0.97 -12.95
N PRO A 25 3.70 -0.94 -13.56
CA PRO A 25 3.42 -0.15 -14.76
C PRO A 25 3.63 1.35 -14.53
N LYS A 26 3.81 2.12 -15.61
CA LYS A 26 3.91 3.59 -15.54
C LYS A 26 2.61 4.19 -14.99
N GLY A 27 2.75 5.15 -14.07
CA GLY A 27 1.64 5.90 -13.48
C GLY A 27 0.86 5.17 -12.38
N GLN A 28 1.23 3.93 -12.02
CA GLN A 28 0.59 3.15 -10.97
C GLN A 28 1.22 3.45 -9.60
N ILE A 29 0.40 3.47 -8.55
CA ILE A 29 0.87 3.42 -7.16
C ILE A 29 0.79 1.98 -6.67
N LEU A 30 1.94 1.35 -6.44
CA LEU A 30 2.05 0.01 -5.86
C LEU A 30 2.38 0.11 -4.37
N GLY A 31 1.57 -0.54 -3.53
CA GLY A 31 1.86 -0.75 -2.12
C GLY A 31 2.71 -2.00 -1.89
N LEU A 32 3.84 -1.86 -1.22
CA LEU A 32 4.65 -2.97 -0.73
C LEU A 32 4.35 -3.18 0.76
N LEU A 33 3.45 -4.11 1.06
CA LEU A 33 2.97 -4.41 2.41
C LEU A 33 3.76 -5.57 3.02
N GLY A 34 3.97 -5.54 4.33
CA GLY A 34 4.58 -6.63 5.08
C GLY A 34 4.95 -6.22 6.49
N GLN A 35 5.10 -7.19 7.38
CA GLN A 35 5.55 -6.95 8.75
C GLN A 35 7.00 -6.44 8.79
N ASN A 36 7.44 -5.98 9.95
CA ASN A 36 8.84 -5.66 10.17
C ASN A 36 9.71 -6.91 9.97
N GLY A 37 10.81 -6.76 9.21
CA GLY A 37 11.66 -7.90 8.83
C GLY A 37 11.18 -8.69 7.60
N ALA A 38 10.03 -8.37 6.99
CA ALA A 38 9.55 -9.06 5.78
C ALA A 38 10.42 -8.88 4.54
N GLY A 39 11.35 -7.90 4.53
CA GLY A 39 12.24 -7.62 3.41
C GLY A 39 11.94 -6.32 2.64
N LYS A 40 10.94 -5.52 3.06
CA LYS A 40 10.53 -4.28 2.38
C LYS A 40 11.70 -3.29 2.17
N THR A 41 12.34 -2.87 3.26
CA THR A 41 13.48 -1.94 3.20
C THR A 41 14.67 -2.52 2.41
N THR A 42 14.89 -3.85 2.47
CA THR A 42 15.89 -4.51 1.64
C THR A 42 15.56 -4.38 0.15
N ALA A 43 14.29 -4.61 -0.24
CA ALA A 43 13.85 -4.42 -1.62
C ALA A 43 13.99 -2.97 -2.08
N MET A 44 13.60 -1.99 -1.22
CA MET A 44 13.75 -0.56 -1.50
C MET A 44 15.23 -0.17 -1.69
N ASN A 45 16.12 -0.64 -0.81
CA ASN A 45 17.56 -0.36 -0.91
C ASN A 45 18.19 -0.96 -2.18
N ILE A 46 17.72 -2.11 -2.64
CA ILE A 46 18.18 -2.69 -3.92
C ILE A 46 17.67 -1.83 -5.08
N LEU A 47 16.38 -1.47 -5.10
CA LEU A 47 15.79 -0.64 -6.14
C LEU A 47 16.48 0.72 -6.28
N THR A 48 16.84 1.34 -5.14
CA THR A 48 17.52 2.66 -5.12
C THR A 48 19.02 2.56 -5.43
N GLY A 49 19.53 1.33 -5.59
CA GLY A 49 20.96 1.09 -5.83
C GLY A 49 21.85 1.39 -4.63
N CYS A 50 21.27 1.38 -3.40
CA CYS A 50 22.04 1.48 -2.15
C CYS A 50 22.58 0.12 -1.71
N LEU A 51 22.03 -0.96 -2.25
CA LEU A 51 22.39 -2.33 -1.90
C LEU A 51 22.39 -3.22 -3.15
N ALA A 52 23.44 -4.02 -3.34
CA ALA A 52 23.48 -5.01 -4.40
C ALA A 52 22.65 -6.25 -4.03
N PRO A 53 21.86 -6.82 -4.96
CA PRO A 53 21.23 -8.12 -4.77
C PRO A 53 22.28 -9.23 -4.71
N SER A 54 21.94 -10.39 -4.13
CA SER A 54 22.77 -11.60 -4.19
C SER A 54 22.48 -12.43 -5.45
N GLY A 55 21.34 -12.21 -6.09
CA GLY A 55 20.92 -12.82 -7.34
C GLY A 55 19.68 -12.11 -7.89
N GLY A 56 19.38 -12.35 -9.15
CA GLY A 56 18.34 -11.63 -9.87
C GLY A 56 18.74 -10.22 -10.26
N SER A 57 17.79 -9.46 -10.80
CA SER A 57 18.01 -8.09 -11.28
C SER A 57 16.85 -7.17 -10.97
N VAL A 58 17.13 -5.84 -10.91
CA VAL A 58 16.13 -4.79 -10.77
C VAL A 58 16.36 -3.73 -11.83
N SER A 59 15.30 -3.26 -12.47
CA SER A 59 15.39 -2.19 -13.47
C SER A 59 14.35 -1.09 -13.26
N ILE A 60 14.71 0.13 -13.68
CA ILE A 60 13.87 1.32 -13.70
C ILE A 60 13.88 1.89 -15.12
N GLY A 61 12.71 1.97 -15.76
CA GLY A 61 12.62 2.46 -17.14
C GLY A 61 13.43 1.63 -18.15
N GLY A 62 13.68 0.34 -17.84
CA GLY A 62 14.53 -0.54 -18.64
C GLY A 62 16.01 -0.46 -18.31
N TYR A 63 16.45 0.46 -17.44
CA TYR A 63 17.86 0.55 -16.99
C TYR A 63 18.07 -0.30 -15.75
N ASP A 64 19.00 -1.25 -15.81
CA ASP A 64 19.41 -2.07 -14.66
C ASP A 64 20.07 -1.19 -13.59
N VAL A 65 19.61 -1.31 -12.34
CA VAL A 65 20.06 -0.42 -11.25
C VAL A 65 21.52 -0.63 -10.85
N MET A 66 22.10 -1.79 -11.15
CA MET A 66 23.50 -2.11 -10.85
C MET A 66 24.43 -1.83 -12.02
N ASN A 67 24.01 -2.16 -13.25
CA ASN A 67 24.83 -2.04 -14.45
C ASN A 67 24.71 -0.64 -15.09
N GLN A 68 23.57 0.04 -14.91
CA GLN A 68 23.28 1.36 -15.47
C GLN A 68 22.78 2.33 -14.38
N PRO A 69 23.52 2.49 -13.26
CA PRO A 69 23.02 3.18 -12.07
C PRO A 69 22.73 4.67 -12.32
N ARG A 70 23.47 5.32 -13.21
CA ARG A 70 23.29 6.75 -13.50
C ARG A 70 21.96 7.01 -14.21
N GLN A 71 21.65 6.20 -15.21
CA GLN A 71 20.39 6.28 -15.95
C GLN A 71 19.19 5.94 -15.04
N ALA A 72 19.30 4.86 -14.27
CA ALA A 72 18.24 4.47 -13.33
C ALA A 72 17.97 5.56 -12.27
N LYS A 73 19.04 6.13 -11.66
CA LYS A 73 18.94 7.18 -10.62
C LYS A 73 18.39 8.52 -11.14
N ARG A 74 18.54 8.84 -12.43
CA ARG A 74 17.91 10.02 -13.03
C ARG A 74 16.39 9.92 -13.04
N LEU A 75 15.86 8.71 -13.21
CA LEU A 75 14.40 8.45 -13.23
C LEU A 75 13.80 8.32 -11.83
N LEU A 76 14.62 8.27 -10.78
CA LEU A 76 14.23 7.88 -9.44
C LEU A 76 14.25 9.06 -8.46
N GLY A 77 13.16 9.27 -7.72
CA GLY A 77 13.12 10.01 -6.45
C GLY A 77 12.97 9.04 -5.28
N TYR A 78 13.62 9.31 -4.16
CA TYR A 78 13.60 8.42 -3.00
C TYR A 78 13.40 9.19 -1.70
N LEU A 79 12.43 8.78 -0.92
CA LEU A 79 12.20 9.18 0.47
C LEU A 79 12.41 7.94 1.35
N PRO A 80 13.52 7.83 2.06
CA PRO A 80 13.72 6.78 3.07
C PRO A 80 12.85 7.06 4.31
N GLU A 81 12.67 6.06 5.17
CA GLU A 81 11.92 6.17 6.44
C GLU A 81 12.37 7.38 7.28
N GLN A 82 13.70 7.59 7.36
CA GLN A 82 14.29 8.78 7.96
C GLN A 82 14.86 9.68 6.85
N ALA A 83 14.15 10.76 6.54
CA ALA A 83 14.59 11.70 5.52
C ALA A 83 15.96 12.32 5.88
N PRO A 84 16.96 12.26 4.98
CA PRO A 84 18.31 12.79 5.23
C PRO A 84 18.33 14.31 5.05
N LEU A 85 17.80 15.03 6.02
CA LEU A 85 17.64 16.49 5.98
C LEU A 85 18.80 17.20 6.66
N TYR A 86 19.11 18.42 6.20
CA TYR A 86 20.09 19.30 6.82
C TYR A 86 19.39 20.35 7.67
N ASP A 87 19.41 20.20 8.97
CA ASP A 87 18.64 20.99 9.96
C ASP A 87 18.99 22.48 9.92
N GLU A 88 20.22 22.83 9.58
CA GLU A 88 20.69 24.23 9.50
C GLU A 88 20.30 24.96 8.21
N MET A 89 19.89 24.21 7.19
CA MET A 89 19.42 24.80 5.93
C MET A 89 17.96 25.26 6.03
N THR A 90 17.61 26.30 5.27
CA THR A 90 16.19 26.59 5.00
C THR A 90 15.65 25.55 4.02
N VAL A 91 14.32 25.35 4.03
CA VAL A 91 13.67 24.43 3.06
C VAL A 91 14.03 24.82 1.63
N ARG A 92 13.96 26.10 1.29
CA ARG A 92 14.35 26.65 -0.03
C ARG A 92 15.78 26.28 -0.42
N SER A 93 16.73 26.50 0.49
CA SER A 93 18.13 26.21 0.22
C SER A 93 18.39 24.73 0.03
N PHE A 94 17.73 23.87 0.83
CA PHE A 94 17.83 22.43 0.73
C PHE A 94 17.23 21.90 -0.59
N LEU A 95 16.04 22.38 -0.99
CA LEU A 95 15.43 21.96 -2.26
C LEU A 95 16.24 22.44 -3.47
N ARG A 96 16.84 23.66 -3.43
CA ARG A 96 17.78 24.10 -4.47
C ARG A 96 18.98 23.17 -4.59
N PHE A 97 19.57 22.82 -3.46
CA PHE A 97 20.68 21.86 -3.41
C PHE A 97 20.27 20.49 -3.99
N ALA A 98 19.09 19.97 -3.62
CA ALA A 98 18.56 18.73 -4.17
C ALA A 98 18.35 18.79 -5.70
N CYS A 99 17.83 19.92 -6.20
CA CYS A 99 17.69 20.14 -7.65
C CYS A 99 19.05 20.17 -8.38
N GLU A 100 20.07 20.78 -7.77
CA GLU A 100 21.42 20.80 -8.33
C GLU A 100 22.02 19.39 -8.40
N LEU A 101 21.85 18.58 -7.36
CA LEU A 101 22.27 17.17 -7.36
C LEU A 101 21.56 16.33 -8.42
N LYS A 102 20.32 16.71 -8.76
CA LYS A 102 19.51 16.08 -9.81
C LYS A 102 19.79 16.64 -11.21
N GLU A 103 20.81 17.47 -11.36
CA GLU A 103 21.22 18.07 -12.62
C GLU A 103 20.09 18.92 -13.29
N VAL A 104 19.19 19.52 -12.48
CA VAL A 104 18.18 20.47 -12.98
C VAL A 104 18.89 21.69 -13.53
N LEU A 105 18.45 22.17 -14.70
CA LEU A 105 19.04 23.36 -15.34
C LEU A 105 18.95 24.56 -14.36
N ARG A 106 20.07 25.21 -14.12
CA ARG A 106 20.23 26.28 -13.12
C ARG A 106 19.19 27.40 -13.25
N ALA A 107 18.83 27.76 -14.48
CA ALA A 107 17.79 28.75 -14.75
C ALA A 107 16.38 28.30 -14.34
N SER A 108 16.11 26.98 -14.34
CA SER A 108 14.82 26.39 -14.00
C SER A 108 14.67 26.08 -12.49
N VAL A 109 15.77 26.04 -11.73
CA VAL A 109 15.77 25.66 -10.32
C VAL A 109 14.79 26.50 -9.47
N PRO A 110 14.73 27.84 -9.58
CA PRO A 110 13.81 28.62 -8.75
C PRO A 110 12.34 28.24 -8.98
N GLY A 111 11.91 28.15 -10.25
CA GLY A 111 10.53 27.75 -10.58
C GLY A 111 10.21 26.32 -10.17
N HIS A 112 11.18 25.41 -10.30
CA HIS A 112 11.01 24.00 -9.90
C HIS A 112 10.85 23.87 -8.37
N VAL A 113 11.61 24.65 -7.58
CA VAL A 113 11.47 24.68 -6.11
C VAL A 113 10.08 25.18 -5.70
N GLU A 114 9.55 26.22 -6.33
CA GLU A 114 8.21 26.74 -6.03
C GLU A 114 7.12 25.72 -6.41
N ASP A 115 7.25 25.04 -7.58
CA ASP A 115 6.31 23.98 -8.01
C ASP A 115 6.29 22.81 -7.02
N VAL A 116 7.46 22.29 -6.66
CA VAL A 116 7.58 21.19 -5.71
C VAL A 116 7.07 21.58 -4.32
N ALA A 117 7.37 22.80 -3.86
CA ALA A 117 6.87 23.30 -2.59
C ALA A 117 5.34 23.44 -2.60
N GLY A 118 4.74 23.90 -3.70
CA GLY A 118 3.30 23.92 -3.89
C GLY A 118 2.68 22.53 -3.80
N LYS A 119 3.23 21.56 -4.54
CA LYS A 119 2.76 20.17 -4.55
C LYS A 119 2.84 19.48 -3.18
N THR A 120 3.77 19.89 -2.31
CA THR A 120 4.00 19.28 -1.00
C THR A 120 3.50 20.12 0.18
N GLY A 121 2.87 21.27 -0.09
CA GLY A 121 2.32 22.16 0.93
C GLY A 121 3.39 22.81 1.82
N LEU A 122 4.52 23.23 1.22
CA LEU A 122 5.67 23.82 1.91
C LEU A 122 5.84 25.32 1.65
N THR A 123 4.99 25.93 0.83
CA THR A 123 5.13 27.34 0.36
C THR A 123 5.32 28.32 1.51
N GLU A 124 4.55 28.19 2.60
CA GLU A 124 4.60 29.11 3.75
C GLU A 124 5.84 28.92 4.64
N VAL A 125 6.56 27.80 4.49
CA VAL A 125 7.71 27.45 5.34
C VAL A 125 9.03 27.41 4.58
N LEU A 126 9.04 27.80 3.29
CA LEU A 126 10.23 27.74 2.43
C LEU A 126 11.46 28.43 3.03
N ASP A 127 11.28 29.52 3.73
CA ASP A 127 12.38 30.31 4.29
C ASP A 127 12.65 30.00 5.77
N ARG A 128 11.96 28.99 6.34
CA ARG A 128 12.24 28.47 7.68
C ARG A 128 13.35 27.43 7.64
N LYS A 129 14.16 27.38 8.71
CA LYS A 129 15.14 26.30 8.93
C LYS A 129 14.42 24.98 9.13
N ILE A 130 14.94 23.92 8.52
CA ILE A 130 14.38 22.55 8.59
C ILE A 130 14.34 22.04 10.03
N GLY A 131 15.38 22.33 10.83
CA GLY A 131 15.43 21.95 12.25
C GLY A 131 14.30 22.51 13.11
N ASN A 132 13.64 23.60 12.68
CA ASN A 132 12.54 24.23 13.38
C ASN A 132 11.15 23.75 12.92
N LEU A 133 11.10 22.74 12.04
CA LEU A 133 9.86 22.19 11.51
C LEU A 133 9.37 20.99 12.35
N SER A 134 8.03 20.83 12.40
CA SER A 134 7.42 19.63 12.95
C SER A 134 7.82 18.39 12.13
N LYS A 135 7.67 17.20 12.72
CA LYS A 135 7.95 15.92 12.03
C LYS A 135 7.20 15.82 10.69
N GLY A 136 5.91 16.21 10.65
CA GLY A 136 5.11 16.18 9.44
C GLY A 136 5.65 17.12 8.35
N TYR A 137 6.07 18.33 8.71
CA TYR A 137 6.70 19.24 7.75
C TYR A 137 8.06 18.69 7.27
N ARG A 138 8.87 18.11 8.16
CA ARG A 138 10.13 17.46 7.77
C ARG A 138 9.91 16.33 6.77
N GLN A 139 8.88 15.53 6.97
CA GLN A 139 8.51 14.46 6.04
C GLN A 139 8.05 15.00 4.68
N ARG A 140 7.30 16.10 4.67
CA ARG A 140 6.94 16.81 3.43
C ARG A 140 8.17 17.37 2.71
N VAL A 141 9.18 17.88 3.44
CA VAL A 141 10.47 18.31 2.85
C VAL A 141 11.18 17.12 2.21
N GLY A 142 11.19 15.95 2.85
CA GLY A 142 11.74 14.73 2.27
C GLY A 142 11.00 14.28 1.00
N LEU A 143 9.66 14.38 0.99
CA LEU A 143 8.85 14.12 -0.21
C LEU A 143 9.18 15.14 -1.31
N ALA A 144 9.30 16.42 -0.98
CA ALA A 144 9.69 17.47 -1.90
C ALA A 144 11.08 17.20 -2.51
N GLN A 145 12.03 16.79 -1.69
CA GLN A 145 13.37 16.36 -2.16
C GLN A 145 13.28 15.18 -3.13
N ALA A 146 12.41 14.20 -2.86
CA ALA A 146 12.21 13.07 -3.78
C ALA A 146 11.61 13.51 -5.13
N LEU A 147 10.84 14.60 -5.17
CA LEU A 147 10.24 15.18 -6.38
C LEU A 147 11.21 16.06 -7.19
N CYS A 148 12.34 16.48 -6.60
CA CYS A 148 13.36 17.28 -7.31
C CYS A 148 13.87 16.54 -8.55
N GLY A 149 13.93 17.27 -9.68
CA GLY A 149 14.33 16.73 -10.97
C GLY A 149 13.19 16.01 -11.74
N ALA A 150 11.94 16.13 -11.29
CA ALA A 150 10.75 15.54 -11.92
C ALA A 150 10.93 14.04 -12.28
N PRO A 151 11.23 13.17 -11.30
CA PRO A 151 11.50 11.76 -11.56
C PRO A 151 10.26 11.04 -12.07
N GLU A 152 10.44 10.03 -12.96
CA GLU A 152 9.32 9.20 -13.41
C GLU A 152 8.88 8.17 -12.35
N VAL A 153 9.78 7.82 -11.43
CA VAL A 153 9.56 6.84 -10.35
C VAL A 153 9.83 7.50 -9.00
N ILE A 154 8.94 7.31 -8.04
CA ILE A 154 9.09 7.75 -6.65
C ILE A 154 9.03 6.54 -5.75
N VAL A 155 10.01 6.38 -4.88
CA VAL A 155 10.07 5.32 -3.87
C VAL A 155 9.92 5.97 -2.50
N LEU A 156 8.94 5.50 -1.73
CA LEU A 156 8.58 6.02 -0.41
C LEU A 156 8.65 4.88 0.61
N ASP A 157 9.65 4.91 1.48
CA ASP A 157 9.82 3.87 2.51
C ASP A 157 9.22 4.34 3.83
N GLU A 158 8.09 3.73 4.23
CA GLU A 158 7.33 4.04 5.46
C GLU A 158 7.09 5.56 5.66
N PRO A 159 6.59 6.31 4.65
CA PRO A 159 6.60 7.78 4.68
C PRO A 159 5.75 8.41 5.78
N THR A 160 4.84 7.66 6.38
CA THR A 160 3.92 8.09 7.45
C THR A 160 4.36 7.64 8.84
N ALA A 161 5.50 6.92 8.94
CA ALA A 161 5.96 6.31 10.19
C ALA A 161 6.11 7.33 11.34
N GLY A 162 5.41 7.06 12.46
CA GLY A 162 5.47 7.87 13.68
C GLY A 162 4.91 9.30 13.53
N MET A 163 4.04 9.54 12.56
CA MET A 163 3.22 10.74 12.43
C MET A 163 1.89 10.55 13.16
N ASP A 164 1.26 11.66 13.57
CA ASP A 164 -0.11 11.61 14.05
C ASP A 164 -1.11 11.29 12.91
N PRO A 165 -2.33 10.79 13.24
CA PRO A 165 -3.30 10.36 12.23
C PRO A 165 -3.69 11.44 11.23
N ARG A 166 -3.76 12.71 11.66
CA ARG A 166 -4.12 13.84 10.79
C ARG A 166 -3.02 14.12 9.79
N GLN A 167 -1.78 14.27 10.25
CA GLN A 167 -0.62 14.52 9.40
C GLN A 167 -0.39 13.36 8.42
N SER A 168 -0.55 12.10 8.87
CA SER A 168 -0.49 10.92 8.02
C SER A 168 -1.54 10.96 6.91
N SER A 169 -2.79 11.37 7.23
CA SER A 169 -3.87 11.50 6.25
C SER A 169 -3.57 12.58 5.21
N GLU A 170 -3.06 13.74 5.66
CA GLU A 170 -2.67 14.83 4.77
C GLU A 170 -1.54 14.40 3.82
N LEU A 171 -0.50 13.71 4.34
CA LEU A 171 0.61 13.22 3.53
C LEU A 171 0.14 12.16 2.51
N ARG A 172 -0.74 11.24 2.90
CA ARG A 172 -1.33 10.26 1.98
C ARG A 172 -2.11 10.92 0.84
N THR A 173 -2.84 12.00 1.14
CA THR A 173 -3.54 12.79 0.12
C THR A 173 -2.56 13.39 -0.89
N LEU A 174 -1.44 13.95 -0.41
CA LEU A 174 -0.38 14.47 -1.29
C LEU A 174 0.23 13.35 -2.15
N ILE A 175 0.54 12.19 -1.55
CA ILE A 175 1.09 11.05 -2.30
C ILE A 175 0.09 10.56 -3.36
N ARG A 176 -1.20 10.48 -3.02
CA ARG A 176 -2.23 10.07 -3.98
C ARG A 176 -2.36 11.05 -5.16
N ALA A 177 -2.15 12.34 -4.92
CA ALA A 177 -2.17 13.36 -5.98
C ALA A 177 -1.01 13.22 -6.98
N LEU A 178 0.06 12.49 -6.65
CA LEU A 178 1.17 12.19 -7.57
C LEU A 178 0.82 11.09 -8.59
N ALA A 179 -0.31 10.39 -8.40
CA ALA A 179 -0.77 9.35 -9.31
C ALA A 179 -0.97 9.89 -10.72
N GLY A 180 -0.57 9.11 -11.72
CA GLY A 180 -0.67 9.47 -13.14
C GLY A 180 0.54 10.24 -13.66
N GLU A 181 1.07 11.20 -12.91
CA GLU A 181 2.32 11.90 -13.26
C GLU A 181 3.56 11.03 -12.95
N HIS A 182 3.52 10.30 -11.85
CA HIS A 182 4.62 9.47 -11.35
C HIS A 182 4.19 8.01 -11.15
N THR A 183 5.15 7.10 -11.29
CA THR A 183 5.02 5.71 -10.82
C THR A 183 5.51 5.66 -9.37
N VAL A 184 4.68 5.20 -8.44
CA VAL A 184 5.02 5.24 -7.01
C VAL A 184 5.13 3.84 -6.44
N LEU A 185 6.23 3.55 -5.75
CA LEU A 185 6.38 2.39 -4.88
C LEU A 185 6.31 2.88 -3.42
N PHE A 186 5.24 2.49 -2.74
CA PHE A 186 4.92 2.92 -1.37
C PHE A 186 5.04 1.74 -0.41
N SER A 187 5.96 1.78 0.56
CA SER A 187 6.01 0.75 1.59
C SER A 187 5.22 1.15 2.83
N SER A 188 4.56 0.20 3.44
CA SER A 188 3.94 0.33 4.75
C SER A 188 3.79 -1.04 5.42
N HIS A 189 3.74 -1.05 6.75
CA HIS A 189 3.27 -2.19 7.53
C HIS A 189 1.80 -2.01 7.95
N ILE A 190 1.19 -0.86 7.64
CA ILE A 190 -0.20 -0.50 7.98
C ILE A 190 -1.07 -0.65 6.74
N LEU A 191 -1.98 -1.58 6.81
CA LEU A 191 -2.82 -1.96 5.70
C LEU A 191 -3.78 -0.85 5.22
N SER A 192 -4.40 -0.13 6.16
CA SER A 192 -5.32 0.98 5.86
C SER A 192 -4.64 2.12 5.10
N GLU A 193 -3.33 2.30 5.27
CA GLU A 193 -2.56 3.27 4.48
C GLU A 193 -2.44 2.83 3.02
N VAL A 194 -2.08 1.56 2.80
CA VAL A 194 -1.99 0.97 1.45
C VAL A 194 -3.34 1.06 0.75
N GLN A 195 -4.43 0.73 1.45
CA GLN A 195 -5.80 0.82 0.92
C GLN A 195 -6.21 2.24 0.48
N SER A 196 -5.72 3.26 1.20
CA SER A 196 -6.09 4.66 0.93
C SER A 196 -5.28 5.29 -0.20
N VAL A 197 -4.07 4.80 -0.47
CA VAL A 197 -3.11 5.42 -1.40
C VAL A 197 -2.92 4.61 -2.68
N CYS A 198 -2.88 3.28 -2.59
CA CYS A 198 -2.39 2.43 -3.67
C CYS A 198 -3.49 1.92 -4.61
N ASP A 199 -3.10 1.53 -5.82
CA ASP A 199 -3.97 0.87 -6.80
C ASP A 199 -3.84 -0.65 -6.73
N ARG A 200 -2.65 -1.14 -6.36
CA ARG A 200 -2.26 -2.54 -6.27
C ARG A 200 -1.37 -2.77 -5.06
N VAL A 201 -1.40 -3.95 -4.51
CA VAL A 201 -0.58 -4.35 -3.37
C VAL A 201 0.22 -5.60 -3.70
N VAL A 202 1.49 -5.59 -3.29
CA VAL A 202 2.34 -6.77 -3.18
C VAL A 202 2.61 -6.99 -1.70
N ILE A 203 2.28 -8.18 -1.19
CA ILE A 203 2.51 -8.54 0.20
C ILE A 203 3.76 -9.39 0.30
N LEU A 204 4.74 -8.90 1.07
CA LEU A 204 5.96 -9.61 1.41
C LEU A 204 5.84 -10.28 2.78
N HIS A 205 6.23 -11.56 2.84
CA HIS A 205 6.35 -12.31 4.09
C HIS A 205 7.60 -13.19 4.03
N HIS A 206 8.48 -13.06 5.02
CA HIS A 206 9.77 -13.79 5.08
C HIS A 206 10.55 -13.78 3.75
N GLY A 207 10.62 -12.59 3.13
CA GLY A 207 11.35 -12.39 1.87
C GLY A 207 10.71 -12.98 0.63
N ARG A 208 9.47 -13.44 0.69
CA ARG A 208 8.69 -13.97 -0.46
C ARG A 208 7.43 -13.17 -0.69
N ILE A 209 6.98 -13.10 -1.93
CA ILE A 209 5.67 -12.56 -2.27
C ILE A 209 4.62 -13.64 -1.97
N ILE A 210 3.64 -13.30 -1.13
CA ILE A 210 2.50 -14.15 -0.80
C ILE A 210 1.21 -13.66 -1.46
N CYS A 211 1.15 -12.40 -1.88
CA CYS A 211 0.02 -11.84 -2.61
C CYS A 211 0.53 -10.75 -3.56
N ASP A 212 -0.04 -10.70 -4.75
CA ASP A 212 0.15 -9.64 -5.74
C ASP A 212 -1.19 -9.41 -6.44
N SER A 213 -1.90 -8.33 -6.06
CA SER A 213 -3.26 -8.12 -6.53
C SER A 213 -3.65 -6.65 -6.62
N ALA A 214 -4.53 -6.31 -7.56
CA ALA A 214 -5.18 -5.01 -7.58
C ALA A 214 -6.11 -4.87 -6.38
N LEU A 215 -6.11 -3.71 -5.71
CA LEU A 215 -6.97 -3.48 -4.54
C LEU A 215 -8.47 -3.54 -4.88
N GLN A 216 -8.84 -3.16 -6.10
CA GLN A 216 -10.22 -3.30 -6.58
C GLN A 216 -10.66 -4.76 -6.70
N SER A 217 -9.76 -5.64 -7.16
CA SER A 217 -10.06 -7.09 -7.28
C SER A 217 -10.24 -7.74 -5.91
N LEU A 218 -9.51 -7.28 -4.91
CA LEU A 218 -9.62 -7.78 -3.53
C LEU A 218 -10.95 -7.35 -2.88
N ARG A 219 -11.52 -6.20 -3.31
CA ARG A 219 -12.85 -5.75 -2.87
C ARG A 219 -14.00 -6.43 -3.61
N GLN A 220 -13.76 -6.94 -4.83
CA GLN A 220 -14.80 -7.50 -5.72
C GLN A 220 -14.86 -9.02 -5.71
N GLY A 221 -13.91 -9.71 -5.06
CA GLY A 221 -13.70 -11.15 -5.22
C GLY A 221 -14.84 -12.04 -4.69
N GLU A 222 -15.32 -11.80 -3.48
CA GLU A 222 -16.43 -12.52 -2.87
C GLU A 222 -17.30 -11.54 -2.08
N LYS A 223 -18.60 -11.63 -2.28
CA LYS A 223 -19.57 -10.91 -1.49
C LYS A 223 -19.85 -11.69 -0.22
N ARG A 224 -19.52 -11.12 0.92
CA ARG A 224 -19.81 -11.73 2.23
C ARG A 224 -20.82 -10.88 2.98
N LEU A 225 -21.86 -11.51 3.48
CA LEU A 225 -22.90 -10.86 4.24
C LEU A 225 -23.04 -11.52 5.61
N ARG A 226 -22.96 -10.73 6.65
CA ARG A 226 -23.30 -11.17 8.02
C ARG A 226 -24.77 -10.94 8.25
N ALA A 227 -25.49 -12.00 8.59
CA ALA A 227 -26.88 -11.95 8.93
C ALA A 227 -27.12 -12.43 10.37
N VAL A 228 -27.95 -11.72 11.12
CA VAL A 228 -28.48 -12.15 12.42
C VAL A 228 -29.94 -12.47 12.21
N ILE A 229 -30.33 -13.70 12.47
CA ILE A 229 -31.65 -14.27 12.13
C ILE A 229 -32.29 -14.83 13.39
N ALA A 230 -33.55 -14.50 13.63
CA ALA A 230 -34.32 -14.98 14.80
C ALA A 230 -34.79 -16.42 14.58
N CYS A 231 -33.85 -17.36 14.48
CA CYS A 231 -34.12 -18.79 14.28
C CYS A 231 -33.00 -19.62 14.88
N GLY A 232 -33.34 -20.83 15.34
CA GLY A 232 -32.31 -21.78 15.78
C GLY A 232 -31.51 -22.36 14.62
N GLU A 233 -30.21 -22.63 14.85
CA GLU A 233 -29.24 -23.07 13.86
C GLU A 233 -29.69 -24.34 13.09
N GLY A 234 -30.30 -25.31 13.79
CA GLY A 234 -30.74 -26.58 13.20
C GLY A 234 -31.77 -26.47 12.09
N ALA A 235 -32.68 -25.49 12.15
CA ALA A 235 -33.67 -25.23 11.11
C ALA A 235 -33.15 -24.32 10.01
N LEU A 236 -32.25 -23.40 10.35
CA LEU A 236 -31.77 -22.37 9.46
C LEU A 236 -30.68 -22.89 8.47
N MET A 237 -29.74 -23.70 8.95
CA MET A 237 -28.59 -24.12 8.14
C MET A 237 -28.95 -24.93 6.88
N PRO A 238 -29.90 -25.91 6.95
CA PRO A 238 -30.31 -26.64 5.75
C PRO A 238 -30.96 -25.73 4.69
N ALA A 239 -31.68 -24.71 5.13
CA ALA A 239 -32.36 -23.76 4.25
C ALA A 239 -31.38 -22.81 3.58
N LEU A 240 -30.39 -22.29 4.32
CA LEU A 240 -29.36 -21.41 3.77
C LEU A 240 -28.44 -22.11 2.74
N GLN A 241 -28.17 -23.41 2.93
CA GLN A 241 -27.38 -24.20 1.98
C GLN A 241 -28.12 -24.45 0.65
N GLN A 242 -29.43 -24.21 0.57
CA GLN A 242 -30.20 -24.33 -0.67
C GLN A 242 -30.18 -23.05 -1.53
N LEU A 243 -29.64 -21.94 -1.01
CA LEU A 243 -29.53 -20.69 -1.77
C LEU A 243 -28.55 -20.90 -2.92
N ARG A 244 -28.99 -20.60 -4.16
CA ARG A 244 -28.21 -20.84 -5.40
C ARG A 244 -26.95 -19.97 -5.49
N SER A 245 -27.04 -18.77 -4.95
CA SER A 245 -25.94 -17.80 -5.01
C SER A 245 -24.91 -17.97 -3.89
N VAL A 246 -25.19 -18.80 -2.88
CA VAL A 246 -24.33 -18.99 -1.71
C VAL A 246 -23.33 -20.12 -1.98
N LYS A 247 -22.03 -19.81 -1.84
CA LYS A 247 -20.94 -20.78 -1.93
C LYS A 247 -20.64 -21.44 -0.58
N LYS A 248 -20.73 -20.64 0.48
CA LYS A 248 -20.37 -21.08 1.83
C LYS A 248 -21.23 -20.37 2.87
N VAL A 249 -21.58 -21.11 3.93
CA VAL A 249 -22.26 -20.60 5.11
C VAL A 249 -21.42 -20.96 6.33
N ASP A 250 -20.96 -19.93 7.05
CA ASP A 250 -20.22 -20.08 8.30
C ASP A 250 -21.09 -19.56 9.45
N THR A 251 -21.12 -20.28 10.59
CA THR A 251 -21.80 -19.81 11.81
C THR A 251 -20.83 -19.10 12.73
N GLU A 252 -21.21 -17.94 13.28
CA GLU A 252 -20.44 -17.22 14.28
C GLU A 252 -21.05 -17.44 15.68
N ARG A 253 -20.20 -17.72 16.68
CA ARG A 253 -20.63 -17.85 18.08
C ARG A 253 -20.79 -16.45 18.69
N GLY A 254 -21.93 -16.16 19.34
CA GLY A 254 -22.10 -14.90 20.08
C GLY A 254 -23.45 -14.18 19.84
N GLY A 255 -24.52 -14.87 19.45
CA GLY A 255 -25.86 -14.30 19.29
C GLY A 255 -26.67 -14.29 20.59
N GLU A 256 -27.74 -13.47 20.63
CA GLU A 256 -28.76 -13.54 21.68
C GLU A 256 -29.48 -14.91 21.69
N PRO A 257 -29.96 -15.39 22.84
CA PRO A 257 -30.72 -16.65 22.90
C PRO A 257 -31.89 -16.67 21.88
N GLY A 258 -31.93 -17.72 21.04
CA GLY A 258 -32.94 -17.83 19.98
C GLY A 258 -32.60 -17.19 18.66
N THR A 259 -31.37 -16.64 18.51
CA THR A 259 -30.85 -16.10 17.25
C THR A 259 -29.68 -16.90 16.74
N THR A 260 -29.50 -16.93 15.42
CA THR A 260 -28.31 -17.49 14.76
C THR A 260 -27.62 -16.38 13.97
N GLN A 261 -26.31 -16.24 14.17
CA GLN A 261 -25.48 -15.34 13.41
C GLN A 261 -24.70 -16.15 12.37
N VAL A 262 -24.84 -15.77 11.09
CA VAL A 262 -24.20 -16.47 9.97
C VAL A 262 -23.46 -15.49 9.07
N VAL A 263 -22.38 -15.96 8.45
CA VAL A 263 -21.70 -15.30 7.35
C VAL A 263 -21.94 -16.09 6.07
N LEU A 264 -22.59 -15.45 5.11
CA LEU A 264 -22.89 -16.00 3.80
C LEU A 264 -21.84 -15.51 2.80
N THR A 265 -21.18 -16.40 2.10
CA THR A 265 -20.20 -16.09 1.06
C THR A 265 -20.77 -16.43 -0.32
N ALA A 266 -20.70 -15.47 -1.25
CA ALA A 266 -21.22 -15.60 -2.62
C ALA A 266 -20.29 -14.91 -3.63
N ASP A 267 -20.54 -15.08 -4.93
CA ASP A 267 -19.86 -14.28 -5.97
C ASP A 267 -20.22 -12.80 -5.87
N GLY A 268 -19.29 -11.91 -6.18
CA GLY A 268 -19.40 -10.47 -5.93
C GLY A 268 -20.65 -9.78 -6.52
N ASN A 269 -21.20 -10.31 -7.63
CA ASN A 269 -22.43 -9.80 -8.26
C ASN A 269 -23.68 -10.60 -7.93
N ALA A 270 -23.62 -11.58 -7.04
CA ALA A 270 -24.74 -12.44 -6.71
C ALA A 270 -25.84 -11.67 -5.95
N PRO A 271 -27.14 -11.89 -6.27
CA PRO A 271 -28.27 -11.21 -5.63
C PRO A 271 -28.63 -11.86 -4.27
N ILE A 272 -27.63 -12.18 -3.47
CA ILE A 272 -27.76 -12.95 -2.22
C ILE A 272 -28.73 -12.31 -1.22
N GLU A 273 -28.83 -10.97 -1.16
CA GLU A 273 -29.77 -10.28 -0.26
C GLU A 273 -31.23 -10.60 -0.62
N ARG A 274 -31.55 -10.62 -1.93
CA ARG A 274 -32.89 -10.94 -2.41
C ARG A 274 -33.23 -12.39 -2.16
N GLU A 275 -32.30 -13.30 -2.43
CA GLU A 275 -32.51 -14.72 -2.17
C GLU A 275 -32.72 -15.01 -0.67
N LEU A 276 -31.85 -14.41 0.17
CA LEU A 276 -31.97 -14.52 1.62
C LEU A 276 -33.33 -13.98 2.12
N PHE A 277 -33.72 -12.79 1.65
CA PHE A 277 -35.01 -12.20 2.04
C PHE A 277 -36.20 -13.08 1.63
N THR A 278 -36.19 -13.62 0.42
CA THR A 278 -37.23 -14.51 -0.08
C THR A 278 -37.32 -15.80 0.75
N LEU A 279 -36.16 -16.40 1.07
CA LEU A 279 -36.10 -17.60 1.90
C LEU A 279 -36.66 -17.34 3.30
N LEU A 280 -36.16 -16.29 3.99
CA LEU A 280 -36.59 -15.97 5.34
C LEU A 280 -38.09 -15.59 5.42
N SER A 281 -38.60 -14.92 4.39
CA SER A 281 -40.03 -14.62 4.27
C SER A 281 -40.87 -15.88 4.14
N SER A 282 -40.42 -16.88 3.36
CA SER A 282 -41.10 -18.17 3.24
C SER A 282 -41.09 -18.98 4.54
N MET A 283 -40.01 -18.80 5.34
CA MET A 283 -39.90 -19.44 6.67
C MET A 283 -40.58 -18.65 7.78
N GLN A 284 -41.18 -17.50 7.49
CA GLN A 284 -41.73 -16.56 8.47
C GLN A 284 -40.74 -16.20 9.59
N THR A 285 -39.48 -16.09 9.23
CA THR A 285 -38.38 -15.89 10.18
C THR A 285 -37.82 -14.47 10.06
N PRO A 286 -37.79 -13.68 11.15
CA PRO A 286 -37.32 -12.30 11.11
C PRO A 286 -35.81 -12.23 10.87
N LEU A 287 -35.41 -11.37 9.93
CA LEU A 287 -34.03 -10.91 9.76
C LEU A 287 -33.79 -9.72 10.68
N LEU A 288 -32.95 -9.88 11.71
CA LEU A 288 -32.70 -8.83 12.71
C LEU A 288 -31.59 -7.86 12.25
N ARG A 289 -30.60 -8.38 11.54
CA ARG A 289 -29.48 -7.56 11.02
C ARG A 289 -28.94 -8.18 9.75
N LEU A 290 -28.61 -7.32 8.78
CA LEU A 290 -27.84 -7.67 7.59
C LEU A 290 -26.77 -6.61 7.36
N ALA A 291 -25.53 -7.03 7.28
CA ALA A 291 -24.40 -6.13 7.04
C ALA A 291 -23.39 -6.77 6.07
N PRO A 292 -22.81 -6.03 5.15
CA PRO A 292 -21.69 -6.55 4.37
C PRO A 292 -20.52 -6.87 5.32
N VAL A 293 -19.88 -8.01 5.07
CA VAL A 293 -18.58 -8.36 5.64
C VAL A 293 -17.58 -8.10 4.51
N GLU A 294 -16.91 -6.97 4.57
CA GLU A 294 -15.77 -6.78 3.71
C GLU A 294 -14.66 -7.69 4.24
N ASP A 295 -14.16 -8.61 3.40
CA ASP A 295 -12.85 -9.22 3.71
C ASP A 295 -11.87 -8.06 3.80
N SER A 296 -11.48 -7.74 5.01
CA SER A 296 -10.44 -6.75 5.17
C SER A 296 -9.17 -7.35 4.55
N LEU A 297 -8.37 -6.51 3.93
CA LEU A 297 -7.02 -6.95 3.53
C LEU A 297 -6.26 -7.54 4.74
N GLU A 298 -6.70 -7.23 5.98
CA GLU A 298 -6.22 -7.85 7.22
C GLU A 298 -6.55 -9.34 7.27
N ASP A 299 -7.78 -9.74 6.89
CA ASP A 299 -8.16 -11.15 6.85
C ASP A 299 -7.37 -11.89 5.76
N ILE A 300 -7.18 -11.24 4.60
CA ILE A 300 -6.35 -11.78 3.52
C ILE A 300 -4.90 -11.89 3.98
N PHE A 301 -4.37 -10.86 4.64
CA PHE A 301 -3.02 -10.84 5.19
C PHE A 301 -2.85 -11.93 6.27
N LEU A 302 -3.80 -12.04 7.20
CA LEU A 302 -3.78 -13.06 8.27
C LEU A 302 -3.86 -14.48 7.70
N ARG A 303 -4.73 -14.74 6.73
CA ARG A 303 -4.82 -16.06 6.06
C ARG A 303 -3.52 -16.38 5.33
N ALA A 304 -3.04 -15.46 4.50
CA ALA A 304 -1.81 -15.68 3.74
C ALA A 304 -0.56 -15.83 4.63
N THR A 305 -0.59 -15.28 5.85
CA THR A 305 0.49 -15.46 6.83
C THR A 305 0.30 -16.68 7.71
N SER A 306 -0.94 -17.16 7.92
CA SER A 306 -1.22 -18.40 8.69
C SER A 306 -1.02 -19.66 7.84
N ASP A 307 -1.29 -19.62 6.53
CA ASP A 307 -1.08 -20.78 5.63
C ASP A 307 0.39 -20.97 5.23
N ALA A 308 1.28 -20.03 5.60
CA ALA A 308 2.72 -20.08 5.31
C ALA A 308 3.57 -20.58 6.50
N LEU A 309 2.94 -21.06 7.59
CA LEU A 309 3.53 -21.75 8.74
C LEU A 309 3.33 -23.25 8.61
#